data_919690892ff5438ef1e8797416247f05
#
_entry.id   919690892ff5438ef1e8797416247f05
#
_cell.length_a   1.000
_cell.length_b   1.000
_cell.length_c   1.000
_cell.angle_alpha   90.00
_cell.angle_beta   90.00
_cell.angle_gamma   90.00
#
_symmetry.space_group_name_H-M   'P 1'
#
loop_
_entity.id
_entity.type
_entity.pdbx_description
1 polymer ?
#
loop_
_entity_poly.entity_id
_entity_poly.type
_entity_poly.pdbx_seq_one_letter_code
_entity_poly.pdbx_strand_id
1 'polypeptide(L)'
;MPFKLNISEKGKSWKVELADESLVGKSVGESVKGNEIKPELEGYELKITGGSDIAGFPLSQTVEGIGLKSVLLTKGWGMRDNTEGMRRRKTVRGKSIALTTSQINLSVVKAGSKPLAEIFPEQNQPKAAPAKKVEAPAA
;
A
#
# COMPACT_ATOMS: atom_id res chain seq x y z
N MET A 1 -15.93 -6.91 -0.99
CA MET A 1 -15.20 -5.96 -1.87
C MET A 1 -13.81 -6.50 -2.13
N PRO A 2 -13.32 -6.45 -3.35
CA PRO A 2 -11.95 -6.87 -3.62
C PRO A 2 -10.96 -5.92 -2.94
N PHE A 3 -9.89 -6.47 -2.40
CA PHE A 3 -8.80 -5.69 -1.86
C PHE A 3 -7.95 -5.12 -2.99
N LYS A 4 -7.59 -3.86 -2.88
CA LYS A 4 -6.60 -3.23 -3.77
C LYS A 4 -5.22 -3.35 -3.12
N LEU A 5 -4.35 -4.10 -3.74
CA LEU A 5 -2.98 -4.29 -3.26
C LEU A 5 -2.04 -3.37 -4.02
N ASN A 6 -1.19 -2.67 -3.31
CA ASN A 6 -0.06 -1.94 -3.87
C ASN A 6 1.23 -2.64 -3.46
N ILE A 7 1.91 -3.22 -4.42
CA ILE A 7 3.21 -3.88 -4.22
C ILE A 7 4.30 -2.89 -4.60
N SER A 8 5.21 -2.60 -3.70
CA SER A 8 6.32 -1.68 -3.94
C SER A 8 7.67 -2.39 -3.94
N GLU A 9 8.47 -2.07 -4.94
CA GLU A 9 9.84 -2.55 -5.08
C GLU A 9 10.69 -1.46 -5.75
N LYS A 10 11.84 -1.14 -5.15
CA LYS A 10 12.85 -0.23 -5.73
C LYS A 10 12.30 1.08 -6.32
N GLY A 11 11.39 1.71 -5.60
CA GLY A 11 10.78 2.98 -6.02
C GLY A 11 9.66 2.88 -7.05
N LYS A 12 9.29 1.69 -7.45
CA LYS A 12 8.16 1.41 -8.34
C LYS A 12 7.05 0.71 -7.58
N SER A 13 5.82 0.90 -8.00
CA SER A 13 4.66 0.23 -7.40
C SER A 13 3.75 -0.38 -8.46
N TRP A 14 3.17 -1.51 -8.14
CA TRP A 14 2.22 -2.24 -8.98
C TRP A 14 0.92 -2.41 -8.24
N LYS A 15 -0.18 -2.22 -8.93
CA LYS A 15 -1.53 -2.43 -8.40
C LYS A 15 -2.03 -3.81 -8.78
N VAL A 16 -2.56 -4.51 -7.81
CA VAL A 16 -3.17 -5.82 -7.99
C VAL A 16 -4.50 -5.83 -7.27
N GLU A 17 -5.52 -6.35 -7.91
CA GLU A 17 -6.81 -6.58 -7.26
C GLU A 17 -6.88 -8.03 -6.78
N LEU A 18 -7.22 -8.21 -5.52
CA LEU A 18 -7.41 -9.51 -4.90
C LEU A 18 -8.89 -9.66 -4.52
N ALA A 19 -9.54 -10.61 -5.14
CA ALA A 19 -10.93 -10.94 -4.81
C ALA A 19 -11.06 -11.81 -3.55
N ASP A 20 -9.99 -12.53 -3.21
CA ASP A 20 -9.95 -13.46 -2.11
C ASP A 20 -9.72 -12.77 -0.76
N GLU A 21 -10.27 -13.34 0.28
CA GLU A 21 -10.15 -12.86 1.66
C GLU A 21 -8.96 -13.49 2.40
N SER A 22 -7.96 -13.99 1.67
CA SER A 22 -6.81 -14.69 2.23
C SER A 22 -5.97 -13.83 3.19
N LEU A 23 -6.01 -12.51 3.03
CA LEU A 23 -5.28 -11.57 3.88
C LEU A 23 -6.05 -11.13 5.14
N VAL A 24 -7.31 -11.50 5.27
CA VAL A 24 -8.11 -11.16 6.46
C VAL A 24 -7.53 -11.85 7.70
N GLY A 25 -7.41 -11.09 8.77
CA GLY A 25 -6.82 -11.56 10.03
C GLY A 25 -5.31 -11.35 10.14
N LYS A 26 -4.62 -11.04 9.06
CA LYS A 26 -3.20 -10.65 9.10
C LYS A 26 -3.05 -9.23 9.61
N SER A 27 -1.90 -8.94 10.18
CA SER A 27 -1.61 -7.64 10.79
C SER A 27 -0.56 -6.87 10.02
N VAL A 28 -0.56 -5.55 10.15
CA VAL A 28 0.50 -4.71 9.63
C VAL A 28 1.84 -5.12 10.24
N GLY A 29 2.84 -5.32 9.40
CA GLY A 29 4.17 -5.80 9.79
C GLY A 29 4.40 -7.29 9.59
N GLU A 30 3.37 -8.07 9.30
CA GLU A 30 3.50 -9.49 8.95
C GLU A 30 3.99 -9.68 7.53
N SER A 31 4.68 -10.80 7.31
CA SER A 31 5.11 -11.22 5.98
C SER A 31 4.10 -12.19 5.38
N VAL A 32 3.89 -12.05 4.09
CA VAL A 32 2.97 -12.86 3.29
C VAL A 32 3.72 -13.44 2.11
N LYS A 33 3.46 -14.68 1.78
CA LYS A 33 4.02 -15.31 0.58
C LYS A 33 3.24 -14.87 -0.65
N GLY A 34 3.95 -14.61 -1.73
CA GLY A 34 3.34 -14.18 -2.99
C GLY A 34 2.29 -15.16 -3.53
N ASN A 35 2.47 -16.46 -3.31
CA ASN A 35 1.53 -17.50 -3.72
C ASN A 35 0.13 -17.35 -3.10
N GLU A 36 0.04 -16.75 -1.90
CA GLU A 36 -1.24 -16.49 -1.23
C GLU A 36 -2.05 -15.38 -1.90
N ILE A 37 -1.37 -14.55 -2.69
CA ILE A 37 -1.98 -13.41 -3.39
C ILE A 37 -2.29 -13.81 -4.84
N LYS A 38 -1.28 -14.22 -5.56
CA LYS A 38 -1.40 -14.72 -6.93
C LYS A 38 -0.33 -15.78 -7.22
N PRO A 39 -0.68 -16.82 -8.00
CA PRO A 39 0.29 -17.84 -8.37
C PRO A 39 1.46 -17.29 -9.20
N GLU A 40 1.26 -16.17 -9.90
CA GLU A 40 2.29 -15.49 -10.67
C GLU A 40 3.41 -14.88 -9.81
N LEU A 41 3.13 -14.65 -8.52
CA LEU A 41 4.07 -14.09 -7.54
C LEU A 41 4.82 -15.18 -6.75
N GLU A 42 4.97 -16.35 -7.35
CA GLU A 42 5.71 -17.44 -6.72
C GLU A 42 7.15 -17.05 -6.37
N GLY A 43 7.55 -17.37 -5.15
CA GLY A 43 8.88 -17.05 -4.64
C GLY A 43 9.03 -15.65 -4.05
N TYR A 44 8.02 -14.78 -4.18
CA TYR A 44 8.02 -13.49 -3.52
C TYR A 44 7.65 -13.59 -2.05
N GLU A 45 8.36 -12.84 -1.24
CA GLU A 45 8.03 -12.61 0.16
C GLU A 45 7.72 -11.12 0.35
N LEU A 46 6.50 -10.85 0.75
CA LEU A 46 5.94 -9.51 0.84
C LEU A 46 5.64 -9.16 2.29
N LYS A 47 5.98 -7.97 2.70
CA LYS A 47 5.65 -7.46 4.04
C LYS A 47 4.51 -6.47 3.95
N ILE A 48 3.51 -6.61 4.81
CA ILE A 48 2.42 -5.65 4.95
C ILE A 48 2.94 -4.42 5.65
N THR A 49 3.00 -3.29 4.95
CA THR A 49 3.50 -2.02 5.48
C THR A 49 2.41 -1.12 6.02
N GLY A 50 1.21 -1.27 5.50
CA GLY A 50 0.08 -0.46 5.92
C GLY A 50 -1.12 -0.63 5.00
N GLY A 51 -2.06 0.26 5.13
CA GLY A 51 -3.26 0.26 4.30
C GLY A 51 -4.27 1.29 4.76
N SER A 52 -5.43 1.28 4.13
CA SER A 52 -6.56 2.11 4.49
C SER A 52 -7.87 1.35 4.37
N ASP A 53 -8.87 1.80 5.10
CA ASP A 53 -10.20 1.24 5.03
C ASP A 53 -11.06 1.92 3.94
N ILE A 54 -12.33 1.49 3.83
CA ILE A 54 -13.28 2.05 2.87
C ILE A 54 -13.55 3.54 3.16
N ALA A 55 -13.53 3.93 4.42
CA ALA A 55 -13.73 5.32 4.84
C ALA A 55 -12.47 6.20 4.71
N GLY A 56 -11.33 5.60 4.37
CA GLY A 56 -10.07 6.31 4.19
C GLY A 56 -9.19 6.40 5.44
N PHE A 57 -9.59 5.80 6.56
CA PHE A 57 -8.76 5.78 7.76
C PHE A 57 -7.56 4.85 7.60
N PRO A 58 -6.34 5.30 7.95
CA PRO A 58 -5.16 4.47 7.83
C PRO A 58 -5.12 3.36 8.88
N LEU A 59 -4.48 2.24 8.54
CA LEU A 59 -4.17 1.18 9.48
C LEU A 59 -2.96 1.58 10.33
N SER A 60 -3.12 1.56 11.65
CA SER A 60 -2.04 1.89 12.58
C SER A 60 -1.39 0.62 13.12
N GLN A 61 -0.07 0.57 13.08
CA GLN A 61 0.69 -0.55 13.63
C GLN A 61 0.64 -0.60 15.16
N THR A 62 0.39 0.53 15.81
CA THR A 62 0.38 0.64 17.27
C THR A 62 -0.97 0.30 17.92
N VAL A 63 -2.03 0.35 17.15
CA VAL A 63 -3.40 0.07 17.63
C VAL A 63 -3.74 -1.38 17.35
N GLU A 64 -4.07 -2.14 18.37
CA GLU A 64 -4.47 -3.53 18.22
C GLU A 64 -5.94 -3.66 17.80
N GLY A 65 -6.26 -4.76 17.13
CA GLY A 65 -7.60 -5.09 16.69
C GLY A 65 -7.97 -4.51 15.33
N ILE A 66 -9.26 -4.51 15.03
CA ILE A 66 -9.84 -4.09 13.75
C ILE A 66 -10.70 -2.83 13.85
N GLY A 67 -10.95 -2.36 15.06
CA GLY A 67 -11.82 -1.22 15.31
C GLY A 67 -11.16 0.13 15.02
N LEU A 68 -11.99 1.17 14.91
CA LEU A 68 -11.54 2.55 14.86
C LEU A 68 -11.18 3.03 16.26
N LYS A 69 -10.08 3.75 16.38
CA LYS A 69 -9.66 4.36 17.63
C LYS A 69 -9.05 5.73 17.37
N SER A 70 -9.40 6.69 18.22
CA SER A 70 -8.74 8.00 18.22
C SER A 70 -7.44 7.94 18.98
N VAL A 71 -6.34 8.32 18.34
CA VAL A 71 -5.01 8.36 18.94
C VAL A 71 -4.41 9.75 18.83
N LEU A 72 -3.61 10.12 19.83
CA LEU A 72 -2.87 11.37 19.81
C LEU A 72 -1.60 11.16 18.98
N LEU A 73 -1.50 11.87 17.88
CA LEU A 73 -0.36 11.82 16.98
C LEU A 73 0.48 13.08 17.09
N THR A 74 1.79 12.87 17.05
CA THR A 74 2.79 13.92 16.96
C THR A 74 3.37 13.95 15.56
N LYS A 75 4.42 14.75 15.35
CA LYS A 75 5.16 14.78 14.09
C LYS A 75 5.58 13.38 13.64
N GLY A 76 5.31 13.03 12.39
CA GLY A 76 5.70 11.77 11.78
C GLY A 76 4.52 11.06 11.13
N TRP A 77 4.41 9.75 11.37
CA TRP A 77 3.38 8.92 10.76
C TRP A 77 1.96 9.45 11.01
N GLY A 78 1.18 9.53 9.94
CA GLY A 78 -0.21 9.98 10.00
C GLY A 78 -0.42 11.49 10.14
N MET A 79 0.66 12.25 10.27
CA MET A 79 0.63 13.71 10.38
C MET A 79 1.22 14.37 9.14
N ARG A 80 0.45 15.24 8.51
CA ARG A 80 0.91 16.08 7.39
C ARG A 80 1.58 17.35 7.86
N ASP A 81 1.17 17.85 9.03
CA ASP A 81 1.71 19.06 9.62
C ASP A 81 2.97 18.71 10.44
N ASN A 82 4.08 19.35 10.11
CA ASN A 82 5.37 19.14 10.75
C ASN A 82 5.79 20.28 11.67
N THR A 83 4.85 21.13 12.09
CA THR A 83 5.12 22.20 13.04
C THR A 83 5.59 21.63 14.38
N GLU A 84 6.63 22.22 14.95
CA GLU A 84 7.13 21.79 16.27
C GLU A 84 6.05 21.92 17.35
N GLY A 85 5.94 20.90 18.21
CA GLY A 85 4.95 20.84 19.27
C GLY A 85 3.52 20.54 18.82
N MET A 86 3.29 20.34 17.53
CA MET A 86 1.97 20.00 17.01
C MET A 86 1.55 18.61 17.48
N ARG A 87 0.39 18.54 18.10
CA ARG A 87 -0.26 17.28 18.47
C ARG A 87 -1.72 17.33 18.03
N ARG A 88 -2.17 16.27 17.39
CA ARG A 88 -3.57 16.13 17.00
C ARG A 88 -4.09 14.75 17.34
N ARG A 89 -5.33 14.72 17.78
CA ARG A 89 -6.05 13.48 17.94
C ARG A 89 -6.69 13.13 16.61
N LYS A 90 -6.27 12.01 16.03
CA LYS A 90 -6.81 11.51 14.76
C LYS A 90 -7.35 10.11 14.94
N THR A 91 -8.40 9.79 14.19
CA THR A 91 -8.96 8.46 14.12
C THR A 91 -8.15 7.59 13.19
N VAL A 92 -7.75 6.44 13.67
CA VAL A 92 -7.04 5.41 12.91
C VAL A 92 -7.73 4.06 13.09
N ARG A 93 -7.50 3.15 12.18
CA ARG A 93 -7.97 1.77 12.31
C ARG A 93 -6.86 0.90 12.90
N GLY A 94 -7.26 -0.17 13.58
CA GLY A 94 -6.33 -1.14 14.14
C GLY A 94 -5.47 -1.84 13.09
N LYS A 95 -4.39 -2.45 13.53
CA LYS A 95 -3.39 -3.10 12.69
C LYS A 95 -3.89 -4.31 11.90
N SER A 96 -4.97 -4.95 12.34
CA SER A 96 -5.49 -6.16 11.71
C SER A 96 -6.32 -5.83 10.47
N ILE A 97 -6.09 -6.58 9.41
CA ILE A 97 -6.87 -6.47 8.18
C ILE A 97 -8.24 -7.09 8.38
N ALA A 98 -9.27 -6.35 8.03
CA ALA A 98 -10.66 -6.79 8.09
C ALA A 98 -11.33 -6.66 6.72
N LEU A 99 -12.57 -7.15 6.60
CA LEU A 99 -13.37 -7.01 5.38
C LEU A 99 -13.63 -5.55 4.99
N THR A 100 -13.55 -4.63 5.95
CA THR A 100 -13.69 -3.18 5.72
C THR A 100 -12.43 -2.53 5.16
N THR A 101 -11.30 -3.24 5.12
CA THR A 101 -10.07 -2.74 4.51
C THR A 101 -10.22 -2.67 3.01
N SER A 102 -9.92 -1.52 2.41
CA SER A 102 -10.01 -1.32 0.97
C SER A 102 -8.66 -1.50 0.28
N GLN A 103 -7.63 -0.90 0.83
CA GLN A 103 -6.29 -0.89 0.26
C GLN A 103 -5.28 -1.47 1.22
N ILE A 104 -4.38 -2.29 0.71
CA ILE A 104 -3.28 -2.88 1.48
C ILE A 104 -1.98 -2.56 0.74
N ASN A 105 -1.02 -2.01 1.46
CA ASN A 105 0.30 -1.70 0.93
C ASN A 105 1.27 -2.81 1.32
N LEU A 106 1.94 -3.34 0.32
CA LEU A 106 2.93 -4.41 0.46
C LEU A 106 4.30 -3.91 -0.02
N SER A 107 5.34 -4.31 0.67
CA SER A 107 6.72 -4.08 0.25
C SER A 107 7.41 -5.41 0.00
N VAL A 108 8.16 -5.50 -1.07
CA VAL A 108 8.94 -6.70 -1.40
C VAL A 108 10.13 -6.80 -0.45
N VAL A 109 10.17 -7.88 0.31
CA VAL A 109 11.32 -8.24 1.17
C VAL A 109 12.27 -9.15 0.41
N LYS A 110 11.72 -10.10 -0.32
CA LYS A 110 12.47 -11.07 -1.11
C LYS A 110 11.87 -11.18 -2.49
N ALA A 111 12.68 -10.99 -3.50
CA ALA A 111 12.25 -11.10 -4.88
C ALA A 111 12.11 -12.58 -5.29
N GLY A 112 11.12 -12.85 -6.12
CA GLY A 112 10.92 -14.16 -6.72
C GLY A 112 11.78 -14.38 -7.96
N SER A 113 11.46 -15.45 -8.67
CA SER A 113 12.18 -15.85 -9.89
C SER A 113 11.98 -14.91 -11.09
N LYS A 114 10.83 -14.25 -11.16
CA LYS A 114 10.48 -13.33 -12.25
C LYS A 114 10.34 -11.91 -11.71
N PRO A 115 10.88 -10.89 -12.38
CA PRO A 115 10.70 -9.51 -11.97
C PRO A 115 9.24 -9.05 -12.12
N LEU A 116 8.79 -8.17 -11.23
CA LEU A 116 7.41 -7.64 -11.24
C LEU A 116 7.09 -6.90 -12.55
N ALA A 117 8.08 -6.31 -13.19
CA ALA A 117 7.91 -5.64 -14.48
C ALA A 117 7.51 -6.60 -15.62
N GLU A 118 7.91 -7.86 -15.55
CA GLU A 118 7.49 -8.90 -16.52
C GLU A 118 6.13 -9.49 -16.20
N ILE A 119 5.79 -9.57 -14.91
CA ILE A 119 4.48 -10.07 -14.45
C ILE A 119 3.37 -9.08 -14.79
N PHE A 120 3.66 -7.80 -14.66
CA PHE A 120 2.72 -6.70 -14.93
C PHE A 120 3.27 -5.72 -15.98
N PRO A 121 3.38 -6.13 -17.26
CA PRO A 121 4.02 -5.30 -18.29
C PRO A 121 3.27 -4.01 -18.62
N GLU A 122 1.98 -3.95 -18.32
CA GLU A 122 1.16 -2.76 -18.58
C GLU A 122 1.35 -1.65 -17.54
N GLN A 123 1.87 -1.99 -16.37
CA GLN A 123 2.08 -1.04 -15.29
C GLN A 123 3.53 -0.57 -15.27
N ASN A 124 3.74 0.69 -14.92
CA ASN A 124 5.07 1.30 -14.85
C ASN A 124 5.87 1.27 -16.17
N GLN A 125 5.20 1.12 -17.30
CA GLN A 125 5.85 1.44 -18.54
C GLN A 125 6.33 2.90 -18.46
N PRO A 126 7.57 3.20 -18.91
CA PRO A 126 7.96 4.58 -19.07
C PRO A 126 6.89 5.20 -19.98
N LYS A 127 6.02 6.02 -19.41
CA LYS A 127 5.21 6.91 -20.24
C LYS A 127 6.24 7.57 -21.14
N ALA A 128 6.13 7.32 -22.45
CA ALA A 128 6.76 8.18 -23.43
C ALA A 128 6.44 9.60 -22.94
N ALA A 129 7.47 10.32 -22.53
CA ALA A 129 7.29 11.63 -21.91
C ALA A 129 6.24 12.31 -22.78
N PRO A 130 5.13 12.79 -22.22
CA PRO A 130 4.14 13.46 -23.04
C PRO A 130 4.96 14.48 -23.78
N ALA A 131 5.03 14.31 -25.10
CA ALA A 131 5.82 15.19 -25.90
C ALA A 131 5.50 16.56 -25.35
N LYS A 132 6.42 17.18 -24.64
CA LYS A 132 6.23 18.54 -24.19
C LYS A 132 5.68 19.17 -25.43
N LYS A 133 4.43 19.63 -25.39
CA LYS A 133 3.98 20.52 -26.43
C LYS A 133 5.05 21.58 -26.45
N VAL A 134 5.98 21.40 -27.35
CA VAL A 134 6.84 22.49 -27.73
C VAL A 134 5.83 23.43 -28.34
N GLU A 135 5.33 24.35 -27.50
CA GLU A 135 4.69 25.53 -28.04
C GLU A 135 5.69 26.02 -29.06
N ALA A 136 5.35 25.76 -30.32
CA ALA A 136 6.05 26.42 -31.38
C ALA A 136 6.07 27.89 -31.00
N PRO A 137 7.22 28.49 -30.77
CA PRO A 137 7.26 29.91 -30.41
C PRO A 137 6.43 30.61 -31.49
N ALA A 138 5.37 31.26 -31.07
CA ALA A 138 4.60 32.08 -31.96
C ALA A 138 5.59 33.07 -32.58
N ALA A 139 5.86 32.85 -33.84
CA ALA A 139 6.66 33.77 -34.60
C ALA A 139 5.94 35.12 -34.68
#